data_e46d9915d803afb9b724068b13d6ca04
#
_entry.id   e46d9915d803afb9b724068b13d6ca04
#
_cell.length_a   1.000
_cell.length_b   1.000
_cell.length_c   1.000
_cell.angle_alpha   90.00
_cell.angle_beta   90.00
_cell.angle_gamma   90.00
#
_symmetry.space_group_name_H-M   'P 1'
#
loop_
_entity.id
_entity.type
_entity.pdbx_description
1 polymer ?
#
loop_
_entity_poly.entity_id
_entity_poly.type
_entity_poly.pdbx_seq_one_letter_code
_entity_poly.pdbx_strand_id
1 'polypeptide(L)'
;MKIKTNQATGIETSKRLLSLAVIATALSACGTIATTSGPMGIGPDTWRIAAKDGMKGAAGGQRMALAEANAHCLGMTRNIMVIATQQRDPPYGAFEVTYRCLRDGDSELVRPHLEKAPDTVIQIK
;
A
#
# COMPACT_ATOMS: atom_id res chain seq x y z
N MET A 1 25.30 -58.46 -31.52
CA MET A 1 24.73 -57.95 -30.26
C MET A 1 24.11 -56.61 -30.56
N LYS A 2 22.78 -56.52 -30.68
CA LYS A 2 22.05 -55.28 -31.03
C LYS A 2 21.53 -54.65 -29.74
N ILE A 3 22.02 -53.49 -29.38
CA ILE A 3 21.52 -52.70 -28.26
C ILE A 3 20.31 -51.90 -28.75
N LYS A 4 19.10 -52.29 -28.29
CA LYS A 4 17.89 -51.48 -28.46
C LYS A 4 17.87 -50.41 -27.36
N THR A 5 18.14 -49.18 -27.72
CA THR A 5 17.91 -48.00 -26.86
C THR A 5 16.42 -47.69 -26.83
N ASN A 6 15.77 -47.91 -25.68
CA ASN A 6 14.40 -47.48 -25.43
C ASN A 6 14.40 -45.94 -25.20
N GLN A 7 14.05 -45.18 -26.22
CA GLN A 7 13.71 -43.76 -26.13
C GLN A 7 12.18 -43.58 -25.97
N ALA A 8 11.62 -43.93 -24.83
CA ALA A 8 10.18 -43.72 -24.62
C ALA A 8 9.80 -43.05 -23.30
N THR A 9 10.78 -42.54 -22.51
CA THR A 9 10.47 -41.96 -21.17
C THR A 9 10.52 -40.44 -21.10
N GLY A 10 10.90 -39.74 -22.18
CA GLY A 10 11.11 -38.27 -22.16
C GLY A 10 9.86 -37.41 -22.40
N ILE A 11 8.82 -37.98 -23.04
CA ILE A 11 7.68 -37.18 -23.54
C ILE A 11 6.56 -37.02 -22.48
N GLU A 12 6.39 -38.05 -21.63
CA GLU A 12 5.34 -38.00 -20.60
C GLU A 12 5.66 -37.09 -19.44
N THR A 13 6.94 -36.97 -19.05
CA THR A 13 7.39 -36.07 -18.00
C THR A 13 7.22 -34.59 -18.38
N SER A 14 7.43 -34.28 -19.65
CA SER A 14 7.26 -32.92 -20.19
C SER A 14 5.79 -32.45 -20.16
N LYS A 15 4.85 -33.35 -20.50
CA LYS A 15 3.41 -33.04 -20.46
C LYS A 15 2.89 -32.84 -19.05
N ARG A 16 3.40 -33.59 -18.07
CA ARG A 16 3.01 -33.41 -16.64
C ARG A 16 3.58 -32.16 -16.04
N LEU A 17 4.79 -31.75 -16.40
CA LEU A 17 5.39 -30.50 -15.95
C LEU A 17 4.69 -29.26 -16.52
N LEU A 18 4.25 -29.32 -17.78
CA LEU A 18 3.47 -28.26 -18.41
C LEU A 18 2.09 -28.11 -17.76
N SER A 19 1.42 -29.21 -17.38
CA SER A 19 0.13 -29.15 -16.70
C SER A 19 0.23 -28.56 -15.28
N LEU A 20 1.29 -28.86 -14.55
CA LEU A 20 1.55 -28.29 -13.23
C LEU A 20 1.85 -26.79 -13.30
N ALA A 21 2.58 -26.33 -14.33
CA ALA A 21 2.87 -24.91 -14.52
C ALA A 21 1.61 -24.08 -14.82
N VAL A 22 0.67 -24.63 -15.60
CA VAL A 22 -0.60 -23.95 -15.91
C VAL A 22 -1.51 -23.83 -14.67
N ILE A 23 -1.52 -24.83 -13.78
CA ILE A 23 -2.31 -24.78 -12.55
C ILE A 23 -1.74 -23.75 -11.57
N ALA A 24 -0.40 -23.63 -11.48
CA ALA A 24 0.26 -22.66 -10.60
C ALA A 24 -0.03 -21.21 -11.01
N THR A 25 -0.17 -20.91 -12.29
CA THR A 25 -0.49 -19.56 -12.77
C THR A 25 -1.96 -19.18 -12.55
N ALA A 26 -2.87 -20.16 -12.51
CA ALA A 26 -4.30 -19.90 -12.27
C ALA A 26 -4.60 -19.51 -10.81
N LEU A 27 -3.80 -19.92 -9.83
CA LEU A 27 -3.98 -19.55 -8.43
C LEU A 27 -3.51 -18.11 -8.12
N SER A 28 -2.72 -17.49 -8.99
CA SER A 28 -2.26 -16.09 -8.81
C SER A 28 -3.33 -15.07 -9.17
N ALA A 29 -4.47 -15.48 -9.72
CA ALA A 29 -5.54 -14.60 -10.16
C ALA A 29 -6.59 -14.27 -9.07
N CYS A 30 -6.39 -14.68 -7.81
CA CYS A 30 -7.12 -14.10 -6.68
C CYS A 30 -6.62 -12.68 -6.46
N GLY A 31 -7.07 -11.75 -7.33
CA GLY A 31 -6.78 -10.34 -7.24
C GLY A 31 -7.17 -9.84 -5.86
N THR A 32 -6.23 -9.26 -5.17
CA THR A 32 -6.50 -8.49 -3.95
C THR A 32 -7.53 -7.43 -4.30
N ILE A 33 -8.65 -7.40 -3.57
CA ILE A 33 -9.71 -6.39 -3.72
C ILE A 33 -9.18 -5.00 -3.22
N ALA A 34 -7.93 -4.91 -2.94
CA ALA A 34 -7.24 -3.73 -2.49
C ALA A 34 -6.73 -2.92 -3.68
N THR A 35 -7.09 -1.64 -3.75
CA THR A 35 -6.71 -0.71 -4.82
C THR A 35 -6.20 0.60 -4.25
N THR A 36 -5.28 1.24 -4.98
CA THR A 36 -4.75 2.56 -4.65
C THR A 36 -4.73 3.44 -5.88
N SER A 37 -4.88 4.75 -5.68
CA SER A 37 -4.76 5.74 -6.77
C SER A 37 -3.32 6.01 -7.19
N GLY A 38 -2.34 5.57 -6.41
CA GLY A 38 -0.99 6.06 -6.50
C GLY A 38 -0.83 7.51 -6.00
N PRO A 39 0.42 8.00 -5.90
CA PRO A 39 0.73 9.35 -5.49
C PRO A 39 0.27 10.37 -6.54
N MET A 40 -0.61 11.30 -6.15
CA MET A 40 -1.04 12.43 -6.98
C MET A 40 -0.53 13.74 -6.39
N GLY A 41 0.25 14.50 -7.18
CA GLY A 41 0.69 15.84 -6.78
C GLY A 41 -0.47 16.82 -6.79
N ILE A 42 -0.68 17.51 -5.67
CA ILE A 42 -1.75 18.52 -5.52
C ILE A 42 -1.21 19.92 -5.22
N GLY A 43 0.10 20.05 -5.08
CA GLY A 43 0.78 21.31 -4.82
C GLY A 43 2.29 21.12 -4.68
N PRO A 44 3.04 22.19 -4.43
CA PRO A 44 4.47 22.09 -4.17
C PRO A 44 4.74 21.15 -2.99
N ASP A 45 5.55 20.11 -3.22
CA ASP A 45 5.90 19.08 -2.23
C ASP A 45 4.70 18.41 -1.53
N THR A 46 3.46 18.60 -2.05
CA THR A 46 2.22 18.09 -1.45
C THR A 46 1.56 17.06 -2.36
N TRP A 47 1.24 15.91 -1.78
CA TRP A 47 0.75 14.74 -2.47
C TRP A 47 -0.48 14.18 -1.78
N ARG A 48 -1.27 13.43 -2.55
CA ARG A 48 -2.46 12.74 -2.07
C ARG A 48 -2.48 11.31 -2.61
N ILE A 49 -2.90 10.38 -1.77
CA ILE A 49 -3.16 8.99 -2.14
C ILE A 49 -4.53 8.60 -1.58
N ALA A 50 -5.32 7.93 -2.39
CA ALA A 50 -6.54 7.25 -1.97
C ALA A 50 -6.33 5.74 -2.08
N ALA A 51 -6.65 5.00 -1.04
CA ALA A 51 -6.58 3.54 -1.03
C ALA A 51 -7.85 2.92 -0.48
N LYS A 52 -8.24 1.78 -1.05
CA LYS A 52 -9.41 1.01 -0.65
C LYS A 52 -9.03 -0.45 -0.47
N ASP A 53 -9.43 -1.04 0.64
CA ASP A 53 -9.29 -2.47 0.90
C ASP A 53 -10.67 -3.05 1.16
N GLY A 54 -11.18 -3.83 0.21
CA GLY A 54 -12.51 -4.43 0.30
C GLY A 54 -12.64 -5.51 1.36
N MET A 55 -11.54 -6.09 1.81
CA MET A 55 -11.56 -7.16 2.83
C MET A 55 -11.31 -6.62 4.24
N LYS A 56 -10.39 -5.67 4.39
CA LYS A 56 -9.97 -5.13 5.69
C LYS A 56 -10.59 -3.77 6.00
N GLY A 57 -11.44 -3.27 5.10
CA GLY A 57 -12.15 -2.01 5.26
C GLY A 57 -11.22 -0.80 5.41
N ALA A 58 -11.67 0.20 6.19
CA ALA A 58 -10.94 1.45 6.38
C ALA A 58 -9.53 1.26 6.96
N ALA A 59 -9.35 0.33 7.90
CA ALA A 59 -8.04 0.07 8.50
C ALA A 59 -7.03 -0.52 7.49
N GLY A 60 -7.51 -1.34 6.54
CA GLY A 60 -6.70 -1.84 5.44
C GLY A 60 -6.32 -0.75 4.47
N GLY A 61 -7.29 0.07 4.05
CA GLY A 61 -7.07 1.23 3.19
C GLY A 61 -6.10 2.23 3.81
N GLN A 62 -6.23 2.53 5.10
CA GLN A 62 -5.31 3.40 5.83
C GLN A 62 -3.87 2.90 5.79
N ARG A 63 -3.66 1.62 6.10
CA ARG A 63 -2.32 1.01 6.06
C ARG A 63 -1.69 1.10 4.69
N MET A 64 -2.46 0.78 3.64
CA MET A 64 -1.98 0.85 2.26
C MET A 64 -1.59 2.27 1.88
N ALA A 65 -2.47 3.25 2.11
CA ALA A 65 -2.21 4.64 1.76
C ALA A 65 -0.97 5.19 2.47
N LEU A 66 -0.81 4.91 3.76
CA LEU A 66 0.37 5.36 4.53
C LEU A 66 1.65 4.65 4.09
N ALA A 67 1.61 3.34 3.82
CA ALA A 67 2.77 2.59 3.35
C ALA A 67 3.26 3.10 1.99
N GLU A 68 2.34 3.34 1.06
CA GLU A 68 2.66 3.85 -0.27
C GLU A 68 3.15 5.30 -0.23
N ALA A 69 2.52 6.16 0.58
CA ALA A 69 2.97 7.53 0.80
C ALA A 69 4.40 7.58 1.35
N ASN A 70 4.71 6.73 2.33
CA ASN A 70 6.04 6.63 2.88
C ASN A 70 7.06 6.13 1.84
N ALA A 71 6.73 5.08 1.09
CA ALA A 71 7.58 4.55 0.03
C ALA A 71 7.86 5.60 -1.06
N HIS A 72 6.86 6.40 -1.42
CA HIS A 72 7.00 7.50 -2.38
C HIS A 72 8.00 8.55 -1.90
N CYS A 73 7.89 9.03 -0.66
CA CYS A 73 8.83 10.01 -0.11
C CYS A 73 10.25 9.43 0.04
N LEU A 74 10.39 8.17 0.49
CA LEU A 74 11.68 7.50 0.58
C LEU A 74 12.36 7.35 -0.79
N GLY A 75 11.58 7.09 -1.85
CA GLY A 75 12.08 7.05 -3.23
C GLY A 75 12.68 8.39 -3.69
N MET A 76 12.30 9.51 -3.09
CA MET A 76 12.87 10.84 -3.30
C MET A 76 13.93 11.22 -2.27
N THR A 77 14.35 10.31 -1.40
CA THR A 77 15.26 10.56 -0.26
C THR A 77 14.72 11.66 0.66
N ARG A 78 13.44 11.56 0.99
CA ARG A 78 12.70 12.53 1.83
C ARG A 78 11.88 11.80 2.88
N ASN A 79 11.50 12.51 3.93
CA ASN A 79 10.65 12.01 5.00
C ASN A 79 9.20 12.42 4.77
N ILE A 80 8.28 11.52 5.10
CA ILE A 80 6.86 11.80 5.01
C ILE A 80 6.41 12.66 6.20
N MET A 81 5.60 13.68 5.91
CA MET A 81 4.80 14.39 6.90
C MET A 81 3.32 14.31 6.48
N VAL A 82 2.52 13.61 7.26
CA VAL A 82 1.08 13.50 7.02
C VAL A 82 0.41 14.79 7.47
N ILE A 83 -0.34 15.44 6.57
CA ILE A 83 -1.06 16.69 6.83
C ILE A 83 -2.50 16.40 7.22
N ALA A 84 -3.16 15.51 6.48
CA ALA A 84 -4.56 15.18 6.70
C ALA A 84 -4.86 13.74 6.30
N THR A 85 -5.83 13.16 6.97
CA THR A 85 -6.40 11.87 6.63
C THR A 85 -7.91 11.97 6.60
N GLN A 86 -8.55 11.37 5.61
CA GLN A 86 -10.01 11.35 5.47
C GLN A 86 -10.48 9.97 5.07
N GLN A 87 -11.59 9.54 5.64
CA GLN A 87 -12.32 8.37 5.19
C GLN A 87 -13.55 8.83 4.41
N ARG A 88 -13.68 8.37 3.16
CA ARG A 88 -14.84 8.63 2.33
C ARG A 88 -15.77 7.43 2.36
N ASP A 89 -17.06 7.71 2.44
CA ASP A 89 -18.13 6.69 2.39
C ASP A 89 -17.93 5.50 3.35
N PRO A 90 -17.85 5.75 4.67
CA PRO A 90 -17.75 4.66 5.64
C PRO A 90 -18.94 3.67 5.52
N PRO A 91 -18.73 2.37 5.81
CA PRO A 91 -17.51 1.75 6.32
C PRO A 91 -16.57 1.22 5.23
N TYR A 92 -17.01 1.17 3.98
CA TYR A 92 -16.30 0.48 2.87
C TYR A 92 -15.60 1.40 1.88
N GLY A 93 -15.62 2.70 2.15
CA GLY A 93 -15.06 3.71 1.26
C GLY A 93 -13.52 3.74 1.24
N ALA A 94 -13.00 4.63 0.40
CA ALA A 94 -11.58 4.87 0.30
C ALA A 94 -11.05 5.63 1.51
N PHE A 95 -9.82 5.32 1.92
CA PHE A 95 -9.06 6.10 2.87
C PHE A 95 -8.09 7.01 2.10
N GLU A 96 -8.17 8.29 2.35
CA GLU A 96 -7.38 9.32 1.66
C GLU A 96 -6.36 9.92 2.62
N VAL A 97 -5.11 10.01 2.16
CA VAL A 97 -4.00 10.61 2.91
C VAL A 97 -3.43 11.76 2.09
N THR A 98 -3.36 12.93 2.68
CA THR A 98 -2.62 14.07 2.15
C THR A 98 -1.33 14.22 2.94
N TYR A 99 -0.20 14.32 2.23
CA TYR A 99 1.12 14.34 2.85
C TYR A 99 2.11 15.21 2.08
N ARG A 100 3.19 15.57 2.74
CA ARG A 100 4.35 16.25 2.17
C ARG A 100 5.60 15.38 2.29
N CYS A 101 6.50 15.52 1.34
CA CYS A 101 7.81 14.87 1.37
C CYS A 101 8.88 15.93 1.68
N LEU A 102 9.37 15.93 2.91
CA LEU A 102 10.28 16.94 3.44
C LEU A 102 11.72 16.41 3.50
N ARG A 103 12.70 17.30 3.38
CA ARG A 103 14.12 16.95 3.50
C ARG A 103 14.50 16.75 4.97
N ASP A 104 15.56 15.99 5.20
CA ASP A 104 16.14 15.87 6.54
C ASP A 104 16.51 17.26 7.07
N GLY A 105 16.15 17.51 8.33
CA GLY A 105 16.41 18.80 8.99
C GLY A 105 15.42 19.90 8.67
N ASP A 106 14.34 19.61 7.92
CA ASP A 106 13.26 20.57 7.72
C ASP A 106 12.59 20.88 9.06
N SER A 107 12.36 22.17 9.34
CA SER A 107 11.77 22.62 10.60
C SER A 107 10.36 22.09 10.84
N GLU A 108 9.64 21.75 9.77
CA GLU A 108 8.30 21.19 9.86
C GLU A 108 8.30 19.71 10.30
N LEU A 109 9.45 18.99 10.22
CA LEU A 109 9.60 17.65 10.77
C LEU A 109 9.76 17.62 12.28
N VAL A 110 9.89 18.77 12.92
CA VAL A 110 9.93 18.87 14.37
C VAL A 110 8.60 18.37 14.93
N ARG A 111 8.69 17.42 15.89
CA ARG A 111 7.51 16.87 16.57
C ARG A 111 6.60 18.00 17.03
N PRO A 112 5.30 18.01 16.68
CA PRO A 112 4.40 19.05 17.13
C PRO A 112 4.47 19.11 18.66
N HIS A 113 4.79 20.28 19.19
CA HIS A 113 4.60 20.55 20.61
C HIS A 113 3.09 20.44 20.84
N LEU A 114 2.69 19.46 21.63
CA LEU A 114 1.35 19.43 22.19
C LEU A 114 1.25 20.65 23.11
N GLU A 115 0.73 21.75 22.60
CA GLU A 115 0.31 22.83 23.46
C GLU A 115 -0.72 22.23 24.42
N LYS A 116 -0.39 22.27 25.70
CA LYS A 116 -1.30 21.86 26.76
C LYS A 116 -2.60 22.66 26.55
N ALA A 117 -3.69 21.94 26.24
CA ALA A 117 -4.98 22.57 26.06
C ALA A 117 -5.23 23.49 27.28
N PRO A 118 -5.66 24.75 27.09
CA PRO A 118 -5.96 25.62 28.22
C PRO A 118 -6.99 24.90 29.08
N ASP A 119 -6.70 24.77 30.37
CA ASP A 119 -7.64 24.24 31.37
C ASP A 119 -8.86 25.17 31.41
N THR A 120 -9.84 24.89 30.58
CA THR A 120 -11.14 25.55 30.64
C THR A 120 -11.86 25.00 31.87
N VAL A 121 -11.64 25.63 32.99
CA VAL A 121 -12.45 25.43 34.18
C VAL A 121 -13.86 25.94 33.86
N ILE A 122 -14.75 25.01 33.50
CA ILE A 122 -16.17 25.33 33.39
C ILE A 122 -16.67 25.55 34.81
N GLN A 123 -16.75 26.81 35.22
CA GLN A 123 -17.48 27.15 36.45
C GLN A 123 -18.98 27.02 36.16
N ILE A 124 -19.56 25.96 36.65
CA ILE A 124 -21.00 25.78 36.70
C ILE A 124 -21.48 26.67 37.87
N LYS A 125 -22.20 27.75 37.54
CA LYS A 125 -22.95 28.55 38.51
C LYS A 125 -24.26 27.89 38.83
#